data_d1ed47e8dddc0dec324ab80aa7232b64
#
_entry.id   d1ed47e8dddc0dec324ab80aa7232b64
#
_cell.length_a   1.000
_cell.length_b   1.000
_cell.length_c   1.000
_cell.angle_alpha   90.00
_cell.angle_beta   90.00
_cell.angle_gamma   90.00
#
_symmetry.space_group_name_H-M   'P 1'
#
loop_
_entity.id
_entity.type
_entity.pdbx_description
1 polymer ?
#
loop_
_entity_poly.entity_id
_entity_poly.type
_entity_poly.pdbx_seq_one_letter_code
_entity_poly.pdbx_strand_id
1 'polypeptide(L)'
;ATPVHPFRWQERNMKKKSDGTVYDDEYGKPITIHSHCWIASNVVITGGVTIGEGCVIGAGSVVTRDIPPNSLAAGNPCRVIREITEEDSIRYKAELF
;
A
#
# COMPACT_ATOMS: atom_id res chain seq x y z
N ALA A 1 -5.85 6.10 -1.86
CA ALA A 1 -5.82 6.01 -0.39
C ALA A 1 -6.47 7.24 0.22
N THR A 2 -7.04 7.08 1.39
CA THR A 2 -7.56 8.21 2.17
C THR A 2 -6.44 8.87 2.95
N PRO A 3 -6.56 10.16 3.30
CA PRO A 3 -5.62 10.79 4.21
C PRO A 3 -5.52 10.04 5.55
N VAL A 4 -4.36 10.16 6.18
CA VAL A 4 -4.15 9.61 7.52
C VAL A 4 -4.67 10.60 8.55
N HIS A 5 -5.38 10.10 9.55
CA HIS A 5 -5.93 10.92 10.62
C HIS A 5 -5.50 10.40 11.99
N PRO A 6 -5.39 11.29 13.00
CA PRO A 6 -5.19 10.85 14.38
C PRO A 6 -6.34 9.95 14.86
N PHE A 7 -6.04 9.02 15.77
CA PHE A 7 -7.05 8.11 16.31
C PHE A 7 -8.05 8.83 17.24
N ARG A 8 -7.57 9.80 18.00
CA ARG A 8 -8.44 10.54 18.92
C ARG A 8 -9.23 11.58 18.14
N TRP A 9 -10.55 11.58 18.30
CA TRP A 9 -11.43 12.52 17.59
C TRP A 9 -11.11 13.98 17.90
N GLN A 10 -10.65 14.28 19.13
CA GLN A 10 -10.27 15.64 19.54
C GLN A 10 -9.12 16.20 18.69
N GLU A 11 -8.26 15.32 18.22
CA GLU A 11 -7.09 15.68 17.40
C GLU A 11 -7.43 15.76 15.93
N ARG A 12 -8.58 15.21 15.52
CA ARG A 12 -9.04 15.27 14.12
C ARG A 12 -9.88 16.50 13.81
N ASN A 13 -10.32 17.23 14.83
CA ASN A 13 -11.16 18.41 14.65
C ASN A 13 -10.38 19.54 14.00
N MET A 14 -11.12 20.46 13.36
CA MET A 14 -10.55 21.69 12.81
C MET A 14 -9.86 22.48 13.91
N LYS A 15 -8.68 22.99 13.61
CA LYS A 15 -7.84 23.75 14.54
C LYS A 15 -7.70 25.19 14.08
N LYS A 16 -7.43 26.08 15.06
CA LYS A 16 -7.14 27.48 14.76
C LYS A 16 -5.65 27.73 14.82
N LYS A 17 -5.15 28.46 13.83
CA LYS A 17 -3.81 29.02 13.88
C LYS A 17 -3.79 30.20 14.85
N SER A 18 -2.58 30.63 15.22
CA SER A 18 -2.38 31.78 16.13
C SER A 18 -3.02 33.08 15.62
N ASP A 19 -3.19 33.22 14.31
CA ASP A 19 -3.84 34.37 13.68
C ASP A 19 -5.38 34.25 13.60
N GLY A 20 -5.96 33.19 14.13
CA GLY A 20 -7.40 32.93 14.10
C GLY A 20 -7.89 32.13 12.90
N THR A 21 -7.03 31.82 11.92
CA THR A 21 -7.39 31.01 10.75
C THR A 21 -7.71 29.58 11.17
N VAL A 22 -8.88 29.08 10.73
CA VAL A 22 -9.32 27.69 10.99
C VAL A 22 -8.76 26.80 9.88
N TYR A 23 -8.21 25.64 10.22
CA TYR A 23 -7.73 24.67 9.26
C TYR A 23 -8.06 23.24 9.70
N ASP A 24 -8.11 22.34 8.71
CA ASP A 24 -8.32 20.92 8.93
C ASP A 24 -6.98 20.20 9.07
N ASP A 25 -6.87 19.33 10.06
CA ASP A 25 -5.61 18.65 10.39
C ASP A 25 -5.54 17.29 9.65
N GLU A 26 -5.34 17.36 8.35
CA GLU A 26 -5.22 16.18 7.51
C GLU A 26 -3.75 15.82 7.28
N TYR A 27 -3.44 14.52 7.40
CA TYR A 27 -2.10 13.98 7.20
C TYR A 27 -2.08 13.10 5.95
N GLY A 28 -2.01 13.73 4.78
CA GLY A 28 -1.85 13.01 3.53
C GLY A 28 -0.41 12.52 3.39
N LYS A 29 -0.25 11.23 3.09
CA LYS A 29 1.06 10.64 2.77
C LYS A 29 0.98 9.95 1.42
N PRO A 30 1.92 10.23 0.50
CA PRO A 30 1.87 9.63 -0.83
C PRO A 30 2.08 8.12 -0.79
N ILE A 31 1.43 7.46 -1.74
CA ILE A 31 1.67 6.06 -2.05
C ILE A 31 2.58 6.01 -3.26
N THR A 32 3.62 5.19 -3.19
CA THR A 32 4.55 4.99 -4.29
C THR A 32 4.48 3.55 -4.76
N ILE A 33 4.18 3.33 -6.03
CA ILE A 33 4.19 2.01 -6.64
C ILE A 33 5.19 2.06 -7.78
N HIS A 34 6.25 1.26 -7.68
CA HIS A 34 7.27 1.19 -8.71
C HIS A 34 6.79 0.38 -9.92
N SER A 35 7.63 0.30 -10.96
CA SER A 35 7.28 -0.32 -12.24
C SER A 35 7.05 -1.82 -12.13
N HIS A 36 6.28 -2.35 -13.09
CA HIS A 36 6.11 -3.80 -13.28
C HIS A 36 5.41 -4.51 -12.13
N CYS A 37 4.55 -3.80 -11.40
CA CYS A 37 3.74 -4.42 -10.36
C CYS A 37 2.40 -4.90 -10.91
N TRP A 38 1.95 -6.02 -10.39
CA TRP A 38 0.59 -6.49 -10.58
C TRP A 38 -0.17 -6.35 -9.27
N ILE A 39 -1.04 -5.37 -9.21
CA ILE A 39 -1.93 -5.14 -8.06
C ILE A 39 -3.28 -5.75 -8.43
N ALA A 40 -3.64 -6.84 -7.81
CA ALA A 40 -4.88 -7.54 -8.14
C ALA A 40 -6.12 -6.78 -7.62
N SER A 41 -7.29 -7.34 -7.82
CA SER A 41 -8.57 -6.66 -7.53
C SER A 41 -8.77 -6.38 -6.05
N ASN A 42 -9.42 -5.26 -5.75
CA ASN A 42 -9.85 -4.90 -4.40
C ASN A 42 -8.71 -4.81 -3.38
N VAL A 43 -7.54 -4.39 -3.82
CA VAL A 43 -6.41 -4.13 -2.92
C VAL A 43 -6.55 -2.75 -2.32
N VAL A 44 -6.40 -2.65 -1.01
CA VAL A 44 -6.35 -1.39 -0.27
C VAL A 44 -4.89 -1.11 0.10
N ILE A 45 -4.43 0.09 -0.20
CA ILE A 45 -3.07 0.54 0.14
C ILE A 45 -3.19 1.78 1.00
N THR A 46 -2.58 1.75 2.18
CA THR A 46 -2.63 2.89 3.09
C THR A 46 -1.58 3.94 2.73
N GLY A 47 -1.82 5.17 3.16
CA GLY A 47 -0.91 6.29 2.89
C GLY A 47 0.51 6.05 3.42
N GLY A 48 1.51 6.47 2.64
CA GLY A 48 2.92 6.37 2.98
C GLY A 48 3.58 5.05 2.58
N VAL A 49 2.82 4.10 2.03
CA VAL A 49 3.36 2.79 1.61
C VAL A 49 4.11 2.91 0.29
N THR A 50 5.24 2.26 0.20
CA THR A 50 6.00 2.06 -1.04
C THR A 50 5.98 0.58 -1.42
N ILE A 51 5.54 0.30 -2.65
CA ILE A 51 5.60 -1.05 -3.23
C ILE A 51 6.74 -1.08 -4.23
N GLY A 52 7.72 -1.95 -4.00
CA GLY A 52 8.91 -2.07 -4.81
C GLY A 52 8.62 -2.65 -6.19
N GLU A 53 9.57 -2.50 -7.11
CA GLU A 53 9.46 -2.95 -8.50
C GLU A 53 9.18 -4.45 -8.58
N GLY A 54 8.34 -4.82 -9.55
CA GLY A 54 8.11 -6.23 -9.88
C GLY A 54 7.29 -7.01 -8.88
N CYS A 55 6.59 -6.36 -7.97
CA CYS A 55 5.76 -7.02 -6.97
C CYS A 55 4.44 -7.53 -7.53
N VAL A 56 3.92 -8.57 -6.91
CA VAL A 56 2.55 -9.06 -7.11
C VAL A 56 1.82 -8.98 -5.78
N ILE A 57 0.70 -8.26 -5.77
CA ILE A 57 -0.14 -8.11 -4.58
C ILE A 57 -1.46 -8.85 -4.84
N GLY A 58 -1.73 -9.85 -4.03
CA GLY A 58 -2.92 -10.69 -4.17
C GLY A 58 -4.23 -9.94 -3.93
N ALA A 59 -5.30 -10.40 -4.57
CA ALA A 59 -6.62 -9.78 -4.48
C ALA A 59 -7.10 -9.69 -3.03
N GLY A 60 -7.79 -8.60 -2.70
CA GLY A 60 -8.37 -8.37 -1.38
C GLY A 60 -7.35 -8.03 -0.29
N SER A 61 -6.11 -7.81 -0.64
CA SER A 61 -5.07 -7.49 0.34
C SER A 61 -5.23 -6.08 0.90
N VAL A 62 -4.78 -5.90 2.15
CA VAL A 62 -4.71 -4.58 2.80
C VAL A 62 -3.24 -4.31 3.12
N VAL A 63 -2.62 -3.46 2.31
CA VAL A 63 -1.19 -3.17 2.37
C VAL A 63 -0.96 -1.99 3.31
N THR A 64 -0.35 -2.25 4.46
CA THR A 64 -0.11 -1.25 5.50
C THR A 64 1.38 -0.99 5.74
N ARG A 65 2.26 -1.74 5.08
CA ARG A 65 3.72 -1.61 5.20
C ARG A 65 4.34 -1.66 3.81
N ASP A 66 5.54 -1.11 3.70
CA ASP A 66 6.32 -1.19 2.47
C ASP A 66 6.55 -2.65 2.06
N ILE A 67 6.52 -2.88 0.75
CA ILE A 67 6.77 -4.19 0.15
C ILE A 67 8.08 -4.11 -0.62
N PRO A 68 9.08 -4.94 -0.28
CA PRO A 68 10.36 -4.93 -1.01
C PRO A 68 10.19 -5.40 -2.46
N PRO A 69 11.13 -5.03 -3.36
CA PRO A 69 11.04 -5.42 -4.77
C PRO A 69 10.93 -6.93 -4.96
N ASN A 70 10.32 -7.33 -6.07
CA ASN A 70 10.19 -8.72 -6.50
C ASN A 70 9.52 -9.63 -5.46
N SER A 71 8.54 -9.11 -4.76
CA SER A 71 7.81 -9.85 -3.73
C SER A 71 6.43 -10.29 -4.20
N LEU A 72 6.07 -11.50 -3.84
CA LEU A 72 4.68 -11.95 -3.84
C LEU A 72 4.13 -11.71 -2.44
N ALA A 73 3.12 -10.87 -2.34
CA ALA A 73 2.54 -10.48 -1.06
C ALA A 73 1.02 -10.56 -1.10
N ALA A 74 0.40 -10.90 -0.01
CA ALA A 74 -1.06 -10.98 0.08
C ALA A 74 -1.55 -10.95 1.52
N GLY A 75 -2.85 -10.75 1.68
CA GLY A 75 -3.57 -10.88 2.94
C GLY A 75 -3.97 -9.58 3.59
N ASN A 76 -4.63 -9.70 4.72
CA ASN A 76 -5.03 -8.58 5.57
C ASN A 76 -4.64 -8.90 7.04
N PRO A 77 -3.61 -8.28 7.58
CA PRO A 77 -2.69 -7.36 6.91
C PRO A 77 -1.84 -8.07 5.85
N CYS A 78 -1.53 -7.37 4.78
CA CYS A 78 -0.69 -7.92 3.70
C CYS A 78 0.72 -8.23 4.22
N ARG A 79 1.20 -9.40 3.86
CA ARG A 79 2.57 -9.85 4.21
C ARG A 79 3.24 -10.46 3.00
N VAL A 80 4.55 -10.32 2.95
CA VAL A 80 5.36 -10.98 1.92
C VAL A 80 5.28 -12.49 2.13
N ILE A 81 4.84 -13.20 1.09
CA ILE A 81 4.77 -14.65 1.10
C ILE A 81 6.12 -15.24 0.73
N ARG A 82 6.71 -14.72 -0.35
CA ARG A 82 8.03 -15.13 -0.84
C ARG A 82 8.55 -14.16 -1.90
N GLU A 83 9.80 -14.33 -2.27
CA GLU A 83 10.39 -13.63 -3.40
C GLU A 83 9.97 -14.29 -4.72
N ILE A 84 9.75 -13.48 -5.74
CA ILE A 84 9.52 -13.95 -7.12
C ILE A 84 10.87 -14.14 -7.76
N THR A 85 11.09 -15.32 -8.36
CA THR A 85 12.36 -15.69 -8.98
C THR A 85 12.15 -16.16 -10.41
N GLU A 86 13.25 -16.46 -11.09
CA GLU A 86 13.19 -17.00 -12.45
C GLU A 86 12.41 -18.31 -12.53
N GLU A 87 12.34 -19.07 -11.45
CA GLU A 87 11.54 -20.30 -11.37
C GLU A 87 10.04 -20.06 -11.56
N ASP A 88 9.58 -18.82 -11.38
CA ASP A 88 8.20 -18.43 -11.62
C ASP A 88 7.91 -18.16 -13.10
N SER A 89 8.90 -18.33 -13.98
CA SER A 89 8.72 -18.14 -15.41
C SER A 89 7.66 -19.08 -15.98
N ILE A 90 6.88 -18.57 -16.92
CA ILE A 90 5.89 -19.37 -17.67
C ILE A 90 6.55 -20.57 -18.38
N ARG A 91 7.87 -20.53 -18.59
CA ARG A 91 8.63 -21.67 -19.15
C ARG A 91 8.49 -22.91 -18.27
N TYR A 92 8.27 -22.73 -16.97
CA TYR A 92 8.18 -23.82 -16.00
C TYR A 92 6.78 -24.05 -15.47
N LYS A 93 5.89 -23.06 -15.62
CA LYS A 93 4.54 -23.07 -15.05
C LYS A 93 3.47 -22.67 -16.07
N ALA A 94 3.66 -23.06 -17.31
CA ALA A 94 2.77 -22.68 -18.39
C ALA A 94 1.31 -23.11 -18.16
N GLU A 95 1.09 -24.21 -17.46
CA GLU A 95 -0.25 -24.72 -17.14
C GLU A 95 -1.05 -23.82 -16.21
N LEU A 96 -0.42 -22.85 -15.56
CA LEU A 96 -1.10 -21.89 -14.68
C LEU A 96 -1.69 -20.70 -15.45
N PHE A 97 -1.36 -20.59 -16.72
CA PHE A 97 -1.75 -19.50 -17.58
C PHE A 97 -2.44 -20.03 -18.83
#